data_a11e13e99f8ea49ca284baeab3dc11d0
#
_entry.id   a11e13e99f8ea49ca284baeab3dc11d0
#
_cell.length_a   1.000
_cell.length_b   1.000
_cell.length_c   1.000
_cell.angle_alpha   90.00
_cell.angle_beta   90.00
_cell.angle_gamma   90.00
#
_symmetry.space_group_name_H-M   'P 1'
#
loop_
_entity.id
_entity.type
_entity.pdbx_description
1 polymer ?
#
loop_
_entity_poly.entity_id
_entity_poly.type
_entity_poly.pdbx_seq_one_letter_code
_entity_poly.pdbx_strand_id
1 'polypeptide(L)'
;FENSRLLKINDTYFHRFATAKGILGTNVIGFLPGGSKSARNRYIIVGAHFDHLGTINGIVYPGADSNASGVAALMSIAEMFSAMKYSGKTWDSSVIFVAFDGNGHNLAGSTALWKMIENGSLKNPITGEKIGRENISLMVNIDQIGCTLSPLRSGREDYIIMLGKRSLRENKREYLADCNRRYLLDMEVSYTYYGSENFTNMFYNLSDQRIFIEKGIPAVMFTSGITMNNNKARDKAASLNYPILRKRIYLMYHWIENML
;
A
#
# COMPACT_ATOMS: atom_id res chain seq x y z
N PHE A 1 -11.32 9.15 -0.29
CA PHE A 1 -11.20 9.02 -1.76
C PHE A 1 -12.13 9.99 -2.52
N GLU A 2 -13.29 10.30 -1.98
CA GLU A 2 -14.19 11.30 -2.60
C GLU A 2 -13.55 12.69 -2.68
N ASN A 3 -12.95 13.17 -1.60
CA ASN A 3 -12.23 14.46 -1.59
C ASN A 3 -11.02 14.46 -2.55
N SER A 4 -10.40 13.32 -2.77
CA SER A 4 -9.33 13.14 -3.76
C SER A 4 -9.86 12.93 -5.18
N ARG A 5 -11.16 13.08 -5.43
CA ARG A 5 -11.80 12.93 -6.75
C ARG A 5 -11.44 11.65 -7.50
N LEU A 6 -11.17 10.57 -6.78
CA LEU A 6 -11.00 9.25 -7.39
C LEU A 6 -12.35 8.76 -7.92
N LEU A 7 -12.31 7.97 -8.98
CA LEU A 7 -13.52 7.38 -9.53
C LEU A 7 -13.96 6.17 -8.67
N LYS A 8 -15.25 5.95 -8.59
CA LYS A 8 -15.86 4.76 -7.99
C LYS A 8 -15.71 3.57 -8.91
N ILE A 9 -15.39 2.39 -8.37
CA ILE A 9 -15.49 1.13 -9.10
C ILE A 9 -16.84 0.52 -8.80
N ASN A 10 -17.56 0.03 -9.85
CA ASN A 10 -18.91 -0.51 -9.72
C ASN A 10 -19.85 0.45 -8.95
N ASP A 11 -19.78 1.76 -9.24
CA ASP A 11 -20.61 2.84 -8.70
C ASP A 11 -20.47 3.09 -7.19
N THR A 12 -19.50 2.45 -6.52
CA THR A 12 -19.26 2.60 -5.09
C THR A 12 -17.76 2.62 -4.75
N TYR A 13 -17.42 3.25 -3.63
CA TYR A 13 -16.11 3.06 -3.00
C TYR A 13 -16.11 1.86 -2.04
N PHE A 14 -17.28 1.41 -1.55
CA PHE A 14 -17.42 0.43 -0.48
C PHE A 14 -17.75 -0.94 -1.06
N HIS A 15 -16.80 -1.86 -1.02
CA HIS A 15 -16.92 -3.21 -1.55
C HIS A 15 -17.02 -4.22 -0.40
N ARG A 16 -18.26 -4.57 -0.06
CA ARG A 16 -18.57 -5.51 1.03
C ARG A 16 -18.20 -6.94 0.62
N PHE A 17 -17.70 -7.68 1.58
CA PHE A 17 -17.41 -9.10 1.41
C PHE A 17 -17.79 -9.92 2.65
N ALA A 18 -17.94 -11.23 2.46
CA ALA A 18 -18.06 -12.19 3.52
C ALA A 18 -17.03 -13.31 3.32
N THR A 19 -16.39 -13.75 4.41
CA THR A 19 -15.53 -14.93 4.38
C THR A 19 -16.36 -16.21 4.56
N ALA A 20 -15.78 -17.37 4.22
CA ALA A 20 -16.41 -18.65 4.46
C ALA A 20 -16.70 -18.92 5.96
N LYS A 21 -16.02 -18.21 6.86
CA LYS A 21 -16.26 -18.26 8.32
C LYS A 21 -17.29 -17.25 8.81
N GLY A 22 -18.00 -16.56 7.91
CA GLY A 22 -19.03 -15.57 8.25
C GLY A 22 -18.50 -14.21 8.70
N ILE A 23 -17.20 -13.93 8.57
CA ILE A 23 -16.64 -12.61 8.85
C ILE A 23 -17.07 -11.67 7.74
N LEU A 24 -17.72 -10.57 8.12
CA LEU A 24 -18.11 -9.50 7.23
C LEU A 24 -17.05 -8.39 7.25
N GLY A 25 -16.72 -7.85 6.09
CA GLY A 25 -15.80 -6.74 5.95
C GLY A 25 -16.12 -5.86 4.74
N THR A 26 -15.42 -4.74 4.63
CA THR A 26 -15.65 -3.77 3.55
C THR A 26 -14.33 -3.14 3.11
N ASN A 27 -13.83 -3.49 1.94
CA ASN A 27 -12.73 -2.73 1.32
C ASN A 27 -13.23 -1.38 0.81
N VAL A 28 -12.38 -0.35 0.91
CA VAL A 28 -12.63 0.96 0.28
C VAL A 28 -11.71 1.09 -0.92
N ILE A 29 -12.29 1.22 -2.13
CA ILE A 29 -11.55 1.19 -3.39
C ILE A 29 -11.80 2.47 -4.18
N GLY A 30 -10.72 3.13 -4.62
CA GLY A 30 -10.76 4.30 -5.50
C GLY A 30 -9.90 4.08 -6.73
N PHE A 31 -10.27 4.70 -7.85
CA PHE A 31 -9.62 4.52 -9.13
C PHE A 31 -9.10 5.84 -9.71
N LEU A 32 -7.84 5.86 -10.14
CA LEU A 32 -7.24 6.96 -10.89
C LEU A 32 -6.89 6.49 -12.30
N PRO A 33 -7.51 7.02 -13.36
CA PRO A 33 -7.28 6.56 -14.72
C PRO A 33 -5.95 7.04 -15.30
N GLY A 34 -5.30 6.18 -16.06
CA GLY A 34 -4.16 6.54 -16.92
C GLY A 34 -4.52 7.50 -18.06
N GLY A 35 -3.52 8.04 -18.74
CA GLY A 35 -3.67 9.12 -19.71
C GLY A 35 -4.29 8.71 -21.05
N SER A 36 -3.96 7.53 -21.55
CA SER A 36 -4.43 7.00 -22.85
C SER A 36 -5.37 5.81 -22.68
N LYS A 37 -6.00 5.37 -23.79
CA LYS A 37 -6.86 4.18 -23.77
C LYS A 37 -6.09 2.93 -23.34
N SER A 38 -4.86 2.74 -23.83
CA SER A 38 -3.99 1.61 -23.43
C SER A 38 -3.52 1.72 -21.98
N ALA A 39 -3.20 2.92 -21.52
CA ALA A 39 -2.80 3.18 -20.13
C ALA A 39 -3.93 2.89 -19.13
N ARG A 40 -5.18 3.07 -19.54
CA ARG A 40 -6.35 2.77 -18.70
C ARG A 40 -6.56 1.30 -18.43
N ASN A 41 -5.98 0.41 -19.24
CA ASN A 41 -6.05 -1.05 -19.08
C ASN A 41 -4.78 -1.67 -18.50
N ARG A 42 -3.93 -0.85 -17.91
CA ARG A 42 -2.74 -1.27 -17.17
C ARG A 42 -2.84 -0.73 -15.76
N TYR A 43 -2.66 -1.57 -14.76
CA TYR A 43 -2.96 -1.20 -13.38
C TYR A 43 -1.78 -1.43 -12.44
N ILE A 44 -1.59 -0.48 -11.53
CA ILE A 44 -0.85 -0.65 -10.29
C ILE A 44 -1.87 -0.58 -9.15
N ILE A 45 -1.82 -1.54 -8.23
CA ILE A 45 -2.61 -1.51 -7.00
C ILE A 45 -1.73 -0.92 -5.90
N VAL A 46 -2.24 0.07 -5.17
CA VAL A 46 -1.61 0.63 -3.98
C VAL A 46 -2.56 0.43 -2.81
N GLY A 47 -2.11 -0.25 -1.77
CA GLY A 47 -2.97 -0.64 -0.66
C GLY A 47 -2.34 -0.46 0.72
N ALA A 48 -3.22 -0.34 1.72
CA ALA A 48 -2.89 -0.41 3.13
C ALA A 48 -4.13 -0.95 3.87
N HIS A 49 -3.94 -1.79 4.90
CA HIS A 49 -5.08 -2.21 5.70
C HIS A 49 -5.48 -1.12 6.71
N PHE A 50 -6.78 -1.01 6.99
CA PHE A 50 -7.29 0.00 7.92
C PHE A 50 -7.91 -0.60 9.19
N ASP A 51 -8.14 -1.91 9.21
CA ASP A 51 -8.63 -2.60 10.37
C ASP A 51 -7.54 -2.74 11.45
N HIS A 52 -7.99 -2.76 12.72
CA HIS A 52 -7.14 -3.02 13.88
C HIS A 52 -7.95 -3.74 14.96
N LEU A 53 -7.34 -3.95 16.12
CA LEU A 53 -7.94 -4.72 17.22
C LEU A 53 -9.20 -4.06 17.83
N GLY A 54 -9.37 -2.75 17.68
CA GLY A 54 -10.53 -2.03 18.25
C GLY A 54 -10.50 -1.99 19.77
N THR A 55 -11.61 -2.38 20.40
CA THR A 55 -11.74 -2.41 21.87
C THR A 55 -11.85 -3.84 22.36
N ILE A 56 -10.93 -4.26 23.22
CA ILE A 56 -10.90 -5.59 23.83
C ILE A 56 -10.96 -5.44 25.35
N ASN A 57 -11.96 -6.00 26.00
CA ASN A 57 -12.17 -5.93 27.46
C ASN A 57 -12.14 -4.47 27.99
N GLY A 58 -12.75 -3.54 27.28
CA GLY A 58 -12.78 -2.11 27.64
C GLY A 58 -11.48 -1.34 27.36
N ILE A 59 -10.43 -1.99 26.87
CA ILE A 59 -9.17 -1.35 26.50
C ILE A 59 -9.18 -1.05 25.01
N VAL A 60 -8.94 0.22 24.63
CA VAL A 60 -8.83 0.66 23.25
C VAL A 60 -7.42 0.39 22.72
N TYR A 61 -7.33 -0.21 21.55
CA TYR A 61 -6.10 -0.44 20.78
C TYR A 61 -6.15 0.45 19.54
N PRO A 62 -5.49 1.62 19.54
CA PRO A 62 -5.70 2.63 18.52
C PRO A 62 -5.11 2.27 17.15
N GLY A 63 -4.01 1.52 17.11
CA GLY A 63 -3.36 1.10 15.85
C GLY A 63 -2.80 2.29 15.05
N ALA A 64 -2.18 3.25 15.71
CA ALA A 64 -1.70 4.46 15.04
C ALA A 64 -0.58 4.14 14.03
N ASP A 65 0.39 3.31 14.42
CA ASP A 65 1.41 2.83 13.50
C ASP A 65 0.90 1.62 12.70
N SER A 66 0.16 0.72 13.35
CA SER A 66 -0.33 -0.53 12.75
C SER A 66 -1.87 -0.54 12.54
N ASN A 67 -2.49 0.05 11.48
CA ASN A 67 -1.76 0.60 10.35
C ASN A 67 -2.36 1.95 9.90
N ALA A 68 -2.80 2.81 10.85
CA ALA A 68 -3.31 4.13 10.47
C ALA A 68 -2.24 4.98 9.77
N SER A 69 -0.95 4.76 10.06
CA SER A 69 0.16 5.42 9.35
C SER A 69 0.21 5.04 7.87
N GLY A 70 0.00 3.77 7.53
CA GLY A 70 -0.08 3.29 6.15
C GLY A 70 -1.32 3.81 5.43
N VAL A 71 -2.47 3.87 6.11
CA VAL A 71 -3.71 4.45 5.55
C VAL A 71 -3.54 5.95 5.28
N ALA A 72 -2.92 6.69 6.20
CA ALA A 72 -2.62 8.11 5.99
C ALA A 72 -1.70 8.33 4.79
N ALA A 73 -0.70 7.46 4.60
CA ALA A 73 0.16 7.49 3.43
C ALA A 73 -0.62 7.18 2.13
N LEU A 74 -1.45 6.14 2.14
CA LEU A 74 -2.32 5.77 1.02
C LEU A 74 -3.19 6.97 0.58
N MET A 75 -3.83 7.62 1.54
CA MET A 75 -4.68 8.80 1.27
C MET A 75 -3.87 9.98 0.73
N SER A 76 -2.73 10.30 1.35
CA SER A 76 -1.85 11.39 0.90
C SER A 76 -1.29 11.16 -0.50
N ILE A 77 -0.88 9.93 -0.82
CA ILE A 77 -0.40 9.55 -2.15
C ILE A 77 -1.53 9.66 -3.17
N ALA A 78 -2.73 9.19 -2.85
CA ALA A 78 -3.90 9.30 -3.72
C ALA A 78 -4.26 10.76 -4.01
N GLU A 79 -4.19 11.63 -3.00
CA GLU A 79 -4.44 13.07 -3.13
C GLU A 79 -3.39 13.75 -4.02
N MET A 80 -2.09 13.45 -3.82
CA MET A 80 -1.02 13.99 -4.65
C MET A 80 -1.16 13.57 -6.12
N PHE A 81 -1.44 12.28 -6.40
CA PHE A 81 -1.68 11.81 -7.76
C PHE A 81 -2.89 12.49 -8.39
N SER A 82 -3.97 12.62 -7.64
CA SER A 82 -5.17 13.32 -8.10
C SER A 82 -4.90 14.78 -8.43
N ALA A 83 -4.23 15.51 -7.55
CA ALA A 83 -3.85 16.91 -7.76
C ALA A 83 -3.00 17.08 -9.01
N MET A 84 -2.01 16.24 -9.21
CA MET A 84 -1.15 16.24 -10.40
C MET A 84 -1.93 15.92 -11.69
N LYS A 85 -2.87 14.97 -11.62
CA LYS A 85 -3.76 14.67 -12.75
C LYS A 85 -4.60 15.88 -13.14
N TYR A 86 -5.19 16.57 -12.18
CA TYR A 86 -5.98 17.78 -12.44
C TYR A 86 -5.14 18.98 -12.92
N SER A 87 -3.84 18.98 -12.67
CA SER A 87 -2.89 19.93 -13.28
C SER A 87 -2.43 19.51 -14.68
N GLY A 88 -2.99 18.44 -15.24
CA GLY A 88 -2.72 17.99 -16.62
C GLY A 88 -1.67 16.86 -16.74
N LYS A 89 -1.11 16.37 -15.65
CA LYS A 89 -0.17 15.24 -15.70
C LYS A 89 -0.89 13.93 -16.02
N THR A 90 -0.25 13.10 -16.83
CA THR A 90 -0.76 11.78 -17.24
C THR A 90 0.29 10.71 -17.03
N TRP A 91 -0.15 9.45 -16.89
CA TRP A 91 0.72 8.29 -16.71
C TRP A 91 0.32 7.16 -17.65
N ASP A 92 1.22 6.21 -17.86
CA ASP A 92 1.06 5.05 -18.74
C ASP A 92 0.33 3.88 -18.07
N SER A 93 -0.14 4.06 -16.86
CA SER A 93 -0.95 3.09 -16.12
C SER A 93 -2.01 3.78 -15.27
N SER A 94 -3.08 3.07 -14.96
CA SER A 94 -4.07 3.47 -13.96
C SER A 94 -3.65 3.02 -12.58
N VAL A 95 -4.15 3.68 -11.54
CA VAL A 95 -3.91 3.29 -10.15
C VAL A 95 -5.22 2.90 -9.48
N ILE A 96 -5.22 1.76 -8.80
CA ILE A 96 -6.29 1.32 -7.92
C ILE A 96 -5.80 1.50 -6.49
N PHE A 97 -6.38 2.43 -5.75
CA PHE A 97 -6.11 2.66 -4.33
C PHE A 97 -7.07 1.84 -3.49
N VAL A 98 -6.55 1.07 -2.54
CA VAL A 98 -7.36 0.17 -1.72
C VAL A 98 -7.02 0.30 -0.24
N ALA A 99 -8.00 0.69 0.57
CA ALA A 99 -7.92 0.45 2.01
C ALA A 99 -8.56 -0.92 2.29
N PHE A 100 -7.73 -1.87 2.74
CA PHE A 100 -8.15 -3.24 3.00
C PHE A 100 -8.74 -3.39 4.40
N ASP A 101 -9.79 -4.18 4.51
CA ASP A 101 -10.37 -4.61 5.78
C ASP A 101 -9.97 -6.06 6.09
N GLY A 102 -10.01 -6.44 7.36
CA GLY A 102 -9.83 -7.82 7.77
C GLY A 102 -8.42 -8.39 7.56
N ASN A 103 -7.37 -7.55 7.65
CA ASN A 103 -5.98 -8.03 7.63
C ASN A 103 -5.74 -9.04 8.77
N GLY A 104 -6.18 -8.73 10.01
CA GLY A 104 -6.13 -9.63 11.16
C GLY A 104 -6.95 -10.92 11.00
N HIS A 105 -7.82 -11.01 10.01
CA HIS A 105 -8.64 -12.16 9.66
C HIS A 105 -8.11 -12.93 8.44
N ASN A 106 -6.83 -13.24 8.46
CA ASN A 106 -6.12 -13.94 7.40
C ASN A 106 -6.21 -13.25 6.05
N LEU A 107 -5.99 -11.93 6.04
CA LEU A 107 -5.95 -11.10 4.84
C LEU A 107 -7.27 -11.16 4.04
N ALA A 108 -8.39 -11.11 4.75
CA ALA A 108 -9.72 -11.30 4.16
C ALA A 108 -10.03 -10.26 3.07
N GLY A 109 -9.64 -9.01 3.27
CA GLY A 109 -9.87 -7.93 2.33
C GLY A 109 -9.09 -8.07 1.02
N SER A 110 -7.79 -8.33 1.10
CA SER A 110 -6.99 -8.57 -0.11
C SER A 110 -7.40 -9.85 -0.84
N THR A 111 -7.80 -10.89 -0.09
CA THR A 111 -8.43 -12.10 -0.66
C THR A 111 -9.73 -11.78 -1.37
N ALA A 112 -10.58 -10.91 -0.80
CA ALA A 112 -11.84 -10.49 -1.42
C ALA A 112 -11.60 -9.68 -2.71
N LEU A 113 -10.63 -8.75 -2.70
CA LEU A 113 -10.26 -8.04 -3.91
C LEU A 113 -9.76 -8.99 -5.00
N TRP A 114 -8.93 -9.97 -4.62
CA TRP A 114 -8.46 -10.96 -5.57
C TRP A 114 -9.63 -11.76 -6.20
N LYS A 115 -10.60 -12.17 -5.40
CA LYS A 115 -11.81 -12.83 -5.91
C LYS A 115 -12.59 -11.97 -6.90
N MET A 116 -12.66 -10.64 -6.69
CA MET A 116 -13.29 -9.73 -7.65
C MET A 116 -12.53 -9.66 -8.98
N ILE A 117 -11.19 -9.75 -8.94
CA ILE A 117 -10.34 -9.84 -10.15
C ILE A 117 -10.59 -11.18 -10.87
N GLU A 118 -10.55 -12.27 -10.13
CA GLU A 118 -10.61 -13.64 -10.64
C GLU A 118 -12.00 -13.95 -11.27
N ASN A 119 -13.10 -13.51 -10.65
CA ASN A 119 -14.45 -13.69 -11.17
C ASN A 119 -14.88 -12.58 -12.17
N GLY A 120 -14.03 -11.58 -12.42
CA GLY A 120 -14.28 -10.49 -13.36
C GLY A 120 -15.34 -9.49 -12.90
N SER A 121 -15.64 -9.42 -11.59
CA SER A 121 -16.54 -8.40 -11.05
C SER A 121 -15.84 -7.06 -10.81
N LEU A 122 -14.50 -7.01 -10.73
CA LEU A 122 -13.76 -5.78 -10.72
C LEU A 122 -13.68 -5.20 -12.14
N LYS A 123 -14.33 -4.06 -12.37
CA LYS A 123 -14.42 -3.44 -13.70
C LYS A 123 -13.81 -2.06 -13.72
N ASN A 124 -13.20 -1.72 -14.84
CA ASN A 124 -12.74 -0.37 -15.11
C ASN A 124 -13.95 0.58 -15.20
N PRO A 125 -14.02 1.65 -14.39
CA PRO A 125 -15.20 2.52 -14.33
C PRO A 125 -15.39 3.39 -15.58
N ILE A 126 -14.39 3.45 -16.48
CA ILE A 126 -14.47 4.25 -17.71
C ILE A 126 -14.82 3.36 -18.91
N THR A 127 -14.17 2.19 -19.03
CA THR A 127 -14.32 1.32 -20.20
C THR A 127 -15.36 0.22 -19.99
N GLY A 128 -15.72 -0.08 -18.74
CA GLY A 128 -16.57 -1.20 -18.37
C GLY A 128 -15.90 -2.58 -18.50
N GLU A 129 -14.66 -2.62 -18.99
CA GLU A 129 -13.91 -3.85 -19.18
C GLU A 129 -13.50 -4.47 -17.84
N LYS A 130 -13.40 -5.79 -17.80
CA LYS A 130 -12.93 -6.52 -16.63
C LYS A 130 -11.45 -6.21 -16.38
N ILE A 131 -11.10 -6.04 -15.12
CA ILE A 131 -9.70 -5.91 -14.69
C ILE A 131 -9.22 -7.33 -14.34
N GLY A 132 -8.46 -7.93 -15.25
CA GLY A 132 -7.89 -9.26 -15.08
C GLY A 132 -6.47 -9.23 -14.50
N ARG A 133 -5.97 -10.40 -14.10
CA ARG A 133 -4.62 -10.58 -13.59
C ARG A 133 -3.54 -10.02 -14.55
N GLU A 134 -3.71 -10.26 -15.84
CA GLU A 134 -2.80 -9.86 -16.92
C GLU A 134 -2.64 -8.35 -17.06
N ASN A 135 -3.60 -7.59 -16.56
CA ASN A 135 -3.59 -6.13 -16.60
C ASN A 135 -2.88 -5.51 -15.38
N ILE A 136 -2.62 -6.29 -14.32
CA ILE A 136 -2.01 -5.81 -13.08
C ILE A 136 -0.50 -6.01 -13.16
N SER A 137 0.25 -4.93 -13.18
CA SER A 137 1.71 -4.94 -13.32
C SER A 137 2.45 -4.97 -11.99
N LEU A 138 1.82 -4.48 -10.91
CA LEU A 138 2.45 -4.34 -9.60
C LEU A 138 1.39 -4.16 -8.51
N MET A 139 1.64 -4.75 -7.34
CA MET A 139 0.96 -4.41 -6.09
C MET A 139 1.95 -3.77 -5.11
N VAL A 140 1.57 -2.63 -4.55
CA VAL A 140 2.33 -1.88 -3.54
C VAL A 140 1.55 -1.90 -2.24
N ASN A 141 2.09 -2.55 -1.21
CA ASN A 141 1.49 -2.55 0.13
C ASN A 141 2.24 -1.61 1.06
N ILE A 142 1.52 -0.89 1.91
CA ILE A 142 2.07 0.04 2.91
C ILE A 142 1.62 -0.45 4.28
N ASP A 143 2.58 -0.88 5.10
CA ASP A 143 2.26 -1.46 6.40
C ASP A 143 3.30 -1.06 7.46
N GLN A 144 2.83 -0.24 8.42
CA GLN A 144 3.59 0.34 9.53
C GLN A 144 4.79 1.19 9.09
N ILE A 145 4.53 2.47 8.83
CA ILE A 145 5.54 3.41 8.37
C ILE A 145 5.64 4.68 9.24
N GLY A 146 4.94 4.72 10.36
CA GLY A 146 4.86 5.93 11.22
C GLY A 146 5.92 6.01 12.29
N CYS A 147 6.41 4.87 12.76
CA CYS A 147 7.43 4.79 13.82
C CYS A 147 8.80 4.37 13.28
N THR A 148 9.79 4.40 14.17
CA THR A 148 11.13 3.84 13.95
C THR A 148 11.35 2.71 14.94
N LEU A 149 11.58 1.47 14.48
CA LEU A 149 11.87 0.34 15.35
C LEU A 149 13.27 0.49 16.00
N SER A 150 14.28 0.60 15.17
CA SER A 150 15.64 0.98 15.54
C SER A 150 16.35 1.51 14.31
N PRO A 151 17.38 2.36 14.49
CA PRO A 151 18.21 2.82 13.38
C PRO A 151 18.79 1.64 12.59
N LEU A 152 18.92 1.82 11.27
CA LEU A 152 19.62 0.88 10.40
C LEU A 152 21.15 1.04 10.56
N ARG A 153 21.92 0.79 9.51
CA ARG A 153 23.41 0.78 9.58
C ARG A 153 24.03 2.13 9.89
N SER A 154 23.42 3.21 9.41
CA SER A 154 23.93 4.58 9.60
C SER A 154 23.64 5.17 10.98
N GLY A 155 22.86 4.48 11.80
CA GLY A 155 22.37 5.04 13.06
C GLY A 155 21.28 6.10 12.91
N ARG A 156 20.78 6.33 11.69
CA ARG A 156 19.76 7.32 11.37
C ARG A 156 18.36 6.76 11.59
N GLU A 157 17.44 7.60 12.04
CA GLU A 157 16.02 7.24 12.18
C GLU A 157 15.22 7.43 10.89
N ASP A 158 15.69 8.28 9.97
CA ASP A 158 15.02 8.56 8.69
C ASP A 158 15.37 7.52 7.62
N TYR A 159 14.84 6.34 7.81
CA TYR A 159 14.96 5.22 6.89
C TYR A 159 13.61 4.72 6.40
N ILE A 160 13.64 3.92 5.33
CA ILE A 160 12.53 3.12 4.84
C ILE A 160 13.02 1.75 4.39
N ILE A 161 12.20 0.73 4.60
CA ILE A 161 12.44 -0.64 4.15
C ILE A 161 11.45 -0.95 3.03
N MET A 162 11.94 -1.42 1.87
CA MET A 162 11.11 -1.95 0.78
C MET A 162 11.41 -3.44 0.59
N LEU A 163 10.50 -4.28 1.03
CA LEU A 163 10.58 -5.72 0.81
C LEU A 163 10.03 -6.08 -0.57
N GLY A 164 10.52 -7.16 -1.17
CA GLY A 164 10.05 -7.62 -2.48
C GLY A 164 10.77 -7.01 -3.69
N LYS A 165 11.89 -6.32 -3.51
CA LYS A 165 12.70 -5.77 -4.63
C LYS A 165 12.96 -6.78 -5.75
N ARG A 166 13.15 -8.06 -5.42
CA ARG A 166 13.42 -9.13 -6.38
C ARG A 166 12.24 -9.45 -7.30
N SER A 167 10.99 -9.11 -6.91
CA SER A 167 9.80 -9.28 -7.76
C SER A 167 9.72 -8.24 -8.89
N LEU A 168 10.46 -7.14 -8.76
CA LEU A 168 10.49 -6.09 -9.78
C LEU A 168 11.37 -6.49 -10.96
N ARG A 169 11.03 -5.97 -12.15
CA ARG A 169 11.90 -6.04 -13.32
C ARG A 169 13.26 -5.44 -12.99
N GLU A 170 14.33 -6.01 -13.52
CA GLU A 170 15.70 -5.65 -13.19
C GLU A 170 16.00 -4.15 -13.36
N ASN A 171 15.57 -3.57 -14.47
CA ASN A 171 15.72 -2.14 -14.75
C ASN A 171 14.95 -1.20 -13.82
N LYS A 172 14.02 -1.73 -13.00
CA LYS A 172 13.22 -0.95 -12.03
C LYS A 172 13.67 -1.11 -10.58
N ARG A 173 14.62 -2.01 -10.31
CA ARG A 173 15.04 -2.34 -8.95
C ARG A 173 15.73 -1.19 -8.21
N GLU A 174 16.38 -0.31 -8.93
CA GLU A 174 17.13 0.83 -8.34
C GLU A 174 16.29 2.12 -8.26
N TYR A 175 15.07 2.14 -8.80
CA TYR A 175 14.24 3.37 -8.84
C TYR A 175 13.99 4.00 -7.47
N LEU A 176 13.95 3.23 -6.37
CA LEU A 176 13.75 3.80 -5.04
C LEU A 176 14.97 4.62 -4.61
N ALA A 177 16.17 4.09 -4.81
CA ALA A 177 17.42 4.81 -4.53
C ALA A 177 17.59 6.03 -5.45
N ASP A 178 17.18 5.90 -6.72
CA ASP A 178 17.22 7.00 -7.69
C ASP A 178 16.25 8.13 -7.30
N CYS A 179 15.03 7.82 -6.88
CA CYS A 179 14.08 8.80 -6.37
C CYS A 179 14.63 9.50 -5.12
N ASN A 180 15.19 8.74 -4.18
CA ASN A 180 15.77 9.28 -2.96
C ASN A 180 16.86 10.33 -3.26
N ARG A 181 17.75 10.05 -4.22
CA ARG A 181 18.79 10.98 -4.68
C ARG A 181 18.21 12.16 -5.46
N ARG A 182 17.33 11.91 -6.43
CA ARG A 182 16.76 12.93 -7.33
C ARG A 182 15.98 13.99 -6.58
N TYR A 183 15.21 13.59 -5.58
CA TYR A 183 14.37 14.50 -4.81
C TYR A 183 15.01 14.96 -3.50
N LEU A 184 16.30 14.69 -3.30
CA LEU A 184 17.11 15.14 -2.15
C LEU A 184 16.46 14.80 -0.80
N LEU A 185 15.83 13.63 -0.71
CA LEU A 185 15.17 13.18 0.53
C LEU A 185 16.16 12.70 1.56
N ASP A 186 17.34 12.25 1.10
CA ASP A 186 18.45 11.80 1.95
C ASP A 186 18.00 10.82 3.04
N MET A 187 17.24 9.80 2.64
CA MET A 187 16.80 8.72 3.53
C MET A 187 17.72 7.51 3.41
N GLU A 188 17.90 6.75 4.47
CA GLU A 188 18.49 5.43 4.39
C GLU A 188 17.48 4.44 3.83
N VAL A 189 17.83 3.73 2.74
CA VAL A 189 16.95 2.76 2.08
C VAL A 189 17.48 1.36 2.31
N SER A 190 16.65 0.46 2.83
CA SER A 190 16.95 -0.96 2.98
C SER A 190 15.99 -1.82 2.15
N TYR A 191 16.48 -2.95 1.67
CA TYR A 191 15.71 -3.96 0.94
C TYR A 191 15.59 -5.28 1.71
N THR A 192 16.09 -5.29 2.93
CA THR A 192 16.02 -6.42 3.85
C THR A 192 15.52 -5.96 5.20
N TYR A 193 14.83 -6.84 5.91
CA TYR A 193 14.41 -6.56 7.27
C TYR A 193 15.60 -6.72 8.22
N TYR A 194 16.22 -5.57 8.54
CA TYR A 194 17.40 -5.47 9.41
C TYR A 194 18.55 -6.41 9.02
N GLY A 195 18.79 -6.58 7.72
CA GLY A 195 19.91 -7.39 7.21
C GLY A 195 19.69 -8.90 7.25
N SER A 196 18.56 -9.38 7.74
CA SER A 196 18.24 -10.82 7.81
C SER A 196 17.35 -11.25 6.64
N GLU A 197 17.81 -12.17 5.80
CA GLU A 197 17.00 -12.73 4.71
C GLU A 197 15.82 -13.57 5.24
N ASN A 198 16.00 -14.32 6.33
CA ASN A 198 14.94 -15.13 6.91
C ASN A 198 13.80 -14.24 7.44
N PHE A 199 14.13 -13.19 8.19
CA PHE A 199 13.14 -12.22 8.64
C PHE A 199 12.51 -11.45 7.47
N THR A 200 13.30 -11.09 6.45
CA THR A 200 12.79 -10.46 5.24
C THR A 200 11.71 -11.30 4.59
N ASN A 201 11.96 -12.59 4.36
CA ASN A 201 11.01 -13.51 3.75
C ASN A 201 9.77 -13.72 4.65
N MET A 202 9.96 -13.85 5.96
CA MET A 202 8.85 -13.97 6.91
C MET A 202 7.94 -12.75 6.85
N PHE A 203 8.48 -11.54 7.05
CA PHE A 203 7.69 -10.31 7.07
C PHE A 203 7.07 -9.98 5.73
N TYR A 204 7.76 -10.28 4.63
CA TYR A 204 7.22 -10.10 3.27
C TYR A 204 5.97 -10.95 3.01
N ASN A 205 5.72 -11.98 3.78
CA ASN A 205 4.56 -12.88 3.64
C ASN A 205 3.48 -12.67 4.73
N LEU A 206 3.59 -11.62 5.56
CA LEU A 206 2.65 -11.42 6.67
C LEU A 206 1.49 -10.46 6.36
N SER A 207 1.55 -9.68 5.27
CA SER A 207 0.56 -8.65 4.98
C SER A 207 -0.08 -8.82 3.59
N ASP A 208 -0.92 -7.88 3.19
CA ASP A 208 -1.85 -7.99 2.06
C ASP A 208 -1.21 -8.25 0.69
N GLN A 209 0.07 -7.90 0.48
CA GLN A 209 0.81 -8.24 -0.73
C GLN A 209 0.95 -9.74 -0.95
N ARG A 210 0.88 -10.57 0.11
CA ARG A 210 1.02 -12.03 0.01
C ARG A 210 0.03 -12.64 -0.99
N ILE A 211 -1.23 -12.22 -0.95
CA ILE A 211 -2.26 -12.74 -1.85
C ILE A 211 -1.88 -12.53 -3.31
N PHE A 212 -1.31 -11.38 -3.64
CA PHE A 212 -0.89 -11.06 -5.01
C PHE A 212 0.37 -11.83 -5.43
N ILE A 213 1.33 -12.01 -4.52
CA ILE A 213 2.55 -12.82 -4.75
C ILE A 213 2.17 -14.26 -5.08
N GLU A 214 1.29 -14.88 -4.28
CA GLU A 214 0.81 -16.25 -4.48
C GLU A 214 0.12 -16.43 -5.84
N LYS A 215 -0.40 -15.34 -6.40
CA LYS A 215 -1.04 -15.31 -7.73
C LYS A 215 -0.10 -14.87 -8.85
N GLY A 216 1.18 -14.71 -8.55
CA GLY A 216 2.22 -14.37 -9.52
C GLY A 216 2.19 -12.91 -10.00
N ILE A 217 1.62 -12.01 -9.20
CA ILE A 217 1.72 -10.55 -9.42
C ILE A 217 2.98 -10.06 -8.70
N PRO A 218 3.86 -9.29 -9.36
CA PRO A 218 4.94 -8.60 -8.68
C PRO A 218 4.39 -7.71 -7.56
N ALA A 219 4.98 -7.81 -6.38
CA ALA A 219 4.52 -7.00 -5.25
C ALA A 219 5.69 -6.49 -4.41
N VAL A 220 5.50 -5.36 -3.77
CA VAL A 220 6.43 -4.80 -2.78
C VAL A 220 5.67 -4.38 -1.53
N MET A 221 6.37 -4.38 -0.41
CA MET A 221 5.86 -3.87 0.86
C MET A 221 6.80 -2.78 1.37
N PHE A 222 6.25 -1.61 1.64
CA PHE A 222 6.94 -0.54 2.36
C PHE A 222 6.64 -0.62 3.84
N THR A 223 7.68 -0.57 4.66
CA THR A 223 7.57 -0.63 6.12
C THR A 223 8.71 0.14 6.80
N SER A 224 8.54 0.47 8.06
CA SER A 224 9.62 0.92 8.94
C SER A 224 9.95 -0.10 10.04
N GLY A 225 9.35 -1.27 9.97
CA GLY A 225 9.51 -2.34 10.94
C GLY A 225 8.42 -2.37 12.01
N ILE A 226 8.29 -3.49 12.69
CA ILE A 226 7.28 -3.74 13.72
C ILE A 226 7.84 -3.33 15.08
N THR A 227 7.30 -2.26 15.67
CA THR A 227 7.77 -1.74 16.97
C THR A 227 7.22 -2.54 18.15
N MET A 228 7.78 -2.30 19.34
CA MET A 228 7.28 -2.87 20.60
C MET A 228 5.87 -2.41 20.98
N ASN A 229 5.34 -1.40 20.29
CA ASN A 229 3.99 -0.89 20.48
C ASN A 229 2.95 -1.62 19.63
N ASN A 230 3.39 -2.40 18.65
CA ASN A 230 2.50 -3.16 17.77
C ASN A 230 1.53 -4.03 18.58
N ASN A 231 0.25 -3.97 18.22
CA ASN A 231 -0.84 -4.67 18.94
C ASN A 231 -0.93 -4.32 20.44
N LYS A 232 -0.57 -3.10 20.83
CA LYS A 232 -0.68 -2.60 22.21
C LYS A 232 -1.54 -1.34 22.28
N ALA A 233 -2.18 -1.12 23.43
CA ALA A 233 -2.94 0.09 23.71
C ALA A 233 -2.11 1.39 23.66
N ARG A 234 -0.79 1.28 23.69
CA ARG A 234 0.16 2.40 23.59
C ARG A 234 0.57 2.75 22.15
N ASP A 235 0.10 2.03 21.14
CA ASP A 235 0.24 2.41 19.73
C ASP A 235 -0.71 3.58 19.41
N LYS A 236 -0.27 4.78 19.80
CA LYS A 236 -1.05 6.02 19.75
C LYS A 236 -0.44 7.01 18.76
N ALA A 237 -1.26 7.92 18.22
CA ALA A 237 -0.83 8.96 17.30
C ALA A 237 0.38 9.79 17.83
N ALA A 238 0.44 10.04 19.14
CA ALA A 238 1.56 10.74 19.76
C ALA A 238 2.91 10.01 19.70
N SER A 239 2.93 8.71 19.39
CA SER A 239 4.16 7.92 19.22
C SER A 239 4.73 7.96 17.80
N LEU A 240 4.02 8.56 16.83
CA LEU A 240 4.46 8.63 15.45
C LEU A 240 5.50 9.74 15.24
N ASN A 241 6.47 9.47 14.37
CA ASN A 241 7.43 10.46 13.90
C ASN A 241 6.93 11.13 12.62
N TYR A 242 6.12 12.16 12.75
CA TYR A 242 5.46 12.84 11.62
C TYR A 242 6.44 13.42 10.58
N PRO A 243 7.57 14.07 10.96
CA PRO A 243 8.55 14.53 9.99
C PRO A 243 9.10 13.40 9.12
N ILE A 244 9.44 12.25 9.71
CA ILE A 244 9.97 11.09 8.99
C ILE A 244 8.86 10.41 8.18
N LEU A 245 7.65 10.27 8.74
CA LEU A 245 6.49 9.75 8.02
C LEU A 245 6.24 10.55 6.73
N ARG A 246 6.31 11.88 6.79
CA ARG A 246 6.19 12.74 5.60
C ARG A 246 7.27 12.44 4.56
N LYS A 247 8.53 12.30 4.97
CA LYS A 247 9.63 11.93 4.05
C LYS A 247 9.37 10.57 3.36
N ARG A 248 8.93 9.58 4.14
CA ARG A 248 8.56 8.25 3.63
C ARG A 248 7.45 8.33 2.57
N ILE A 249 6.40 9.12 2.85
CA ILE A 249 5.28 9.34 1.91
C ILE A 249 5.78 9.97 0.60
N TYR A 250 6.62 11.02 0.66
CA TYR A 250 7.17 11.63 -0.54
C TYR A 250 8.03 10.67 -1.34
N LEU A 251 8.87 9.88 -0.69
CA LEU A 251 9.71 8.91 -1.38
C LEU A 251 8.86 7.84 -2.08
N MET A 252 7.84 7.30 -1.39
CA MET A 252 6.92 6.32 -1.96
C MET A 252 6.11 6.92 -3.13
N TYR A 253 5.61 8.14 -3.00
CA TYR A 253 4.89 8.82 -4.08
C TYR A 253 5.75 8.91 -5.35
N HIS A 254 6.96 9.44 -5.26
CA HIS A 254 7.86 9.57 -6.41
C HIS A 254 8.29 8.22 -6.98
N TRP A 255 8.47 7.23 -6.12
CA TRP A 255 8.76 5.89 -6.60
C TRP A 255 7.58 5.28 -7.35
N ILE A 256 6.35 5.35 -6.81
CA ILE A 256 5.14 4.86 -7.48
C ILE A 256 4.95 5.59 -8.82
N GLU A 257 5.17 6.90 -8.84
CA GLU A 257 5.12 7.72 -10.05
C GLU A 257 6.06 7.21 -11.15
N ASN A 258 7.28 6.81 -10.80
CA ASN A 258 8.25 6.24 -11.76
C ASN A 258 7.90 4.80 -12.16
N MET A 259 7.01 4.13 -11.43
CA MET A 259 6.53 2.79 -11.79
C MET A 259 5.35 2.84 -12.77
N LEU A 260 4.64 3.96 -12.84
CA LEU A 260 3.50 4.22 -13.73
C LEU A 260 3.94 4.56 -15.14
#